data_43d10e16cce0227dd900c7a16b57d386
#
_entry.id   43d10e16cce0227dd900c7a16b57d386
#
_cell.length_a   1.000
_cell.length_b   1.000
_cell.length_c   1.000
_cell.angle_alpha   90.00
_cell.angle_beta   90.00
_cell.angle_gamma   90.00
#
_symmetry.space_group_name_H-M   'P 1'
#
loop_
_entity.id
_entity.type
_entity.pdbx_description
1 polymer ?
#
loop_
_entity_poly.entity_id
_entity_poly.type
_entity_poly.pdbx_seq_one_letter_code
_entity_poly.pdbx_strand_id
1 'polypeptide(L)'
;MIVGCGDVGLRVARALKGRVQLMALTSSASRVHELRSWGIIPLIGNLDAPPSLRRLAGLATRVIHLAPPPGEGEGDPRTRALVTALRLRRAPHSLVYGSTSGVYGDCRGEVAIETRAVHAKTARAERRIDAESTVRWHGRATGVRSAVLRIPGIYAPDREGGTPRARLRKRTPVLQTADDVYTNHIHADDLARACVAA
;
A
#
# COMPACT_ATOMS: atom_id res chain seq x y z
N MET A 1 -3.78 9.83 7.95
CA MET A 1 -4.80 8.76 7.77
C MET A 1 -4.16 7.58 7.06
N ILE A 2 -4.48 6.36 7.49
CA ILE A 2 -4.03 5.12 6.85
C ILE A 2 -5.23 4.50 6.12
N VAL A 3 -5.05 4.17 4.85
CA VAL A 3 -6.02 3.43 4.02
C VAL A 3 -5.42 2.06 3.73
N GLY A 4 -6.05 0.99 4.23
CA GLY A 4 -5.45 -0.35 4.23
C GLY A 4 -4.59 -0.61 5.47
N CYS A 5 -5.19 -0.47 6.67
CA CYS A 5 -4.51 -0.67 7.95
C CYS A 5 -4.42 -2.16 8.32
N GLY A 6 -3.72 -2.95 7.48
CA GLY A 6 -3.30 -4.33 7.76
C GLY A 6 -2.00 -4.36 8.55
N ASP A 7 -1.20 -5.44 8.42
CA ASP A 7 0.07 -5.61 9.15
C ASP A 7 1.01 -4.41 9.02
N VAL A 8 1.34 -3.98 7.80
CA VAL A 8 2.22 -2.81 7.58
C VAL A 8 1.58 -1.53 8.11
N GLY A 9 0.27 -1.34 7.92
CA GLY A 9 -0.45 -0.17 8.45
C GLY A 9 -0.42 -0.09 9.98
N LEU A 10 -0.52 -1.21 10.68
CA LEU A 10 -0.37 -1.26 12.16
C LEU A 10 1.06 -0.95 12.60
N ARG A 11 2.08 -1.37 11.84
CA ARG A 11 3.49 -1.01 12.10
C ARG A 11 3.73 0.49 11.89
N VAL A 12 3.14 1.08 10.85
CA VAL A 12 3.12 2.54 10.65
C VAL A 12 2.46 3.24 11.85
N ALA A 13 1.32 2.71 12.31
CA ALA A 13 0.62 3.27 13.47
C ALA A 13 1.48 3.20 14.73
N ARG A 14 2.20 2.09 14.95
CA ARG A 14 3.17 1.95 16.05
C ARG A 14 4.27 3.01 15.98
N ALA A 15 4.85 3.21 14.79
CA ALA A 15 5.91 4.19 14.58
C ALA A 15 5.47 5.65 14.81
N LEU A 16 4.17 5.94 14.63
CA LEU A 16 3.58 7.27 14.79
C LEU A 16 2.85 7.47 16.12
N LYS A 17 2.80 6.45 16.99
CA LYS A 17 2.10 6.51 18.28
C LYS A 17 2.61 7.66 19.13
N GLY A 18 1.68 8.46 19.67
CA GLY A 18 1.99 9.63 20.50
C GLY A 18 2.53 10.86 19.75
N ARG A 19 2.78 10.75 18.44
CA ARG A 19 3.31 11.85 17.61
C ARG A 19 2.27 12.59 16.81
N VAL A 20 1.21 11.89 16.41
CA VAL A 20 0.11 12.43 15.60
C VAL A 20 -1.21 11.76 15.95
N GLN A 21 -2.33 12.43 15.64
CA GLN A 21 -3.62 11.79 15.67
C GLN A 21 -3.79 10.90 14.43
N LEU A 22 -3.98 9.61 14.66
CA LEU A 22 -4.11 8.61 13.59
C LEU A 22 -5.57 8.27 13.32
N MET A 23 -5.92 8.21 12.04
CA MET A 23 -7.19 7.69 11.53
C MET A 23 -6.93 6.53 10.60
N ALA A 24 -7.79 5.53 10.55
CA ALA A 24 -7.71 4.44 9.57
C ALA A 24 -9.05 4.17 8.92
N LEU A 25 -9.05 4.10 7.58
CA LEU A 25 -10.21 3.64 6.82
C LEU A 25 -10.32 2.12 6.93
N THR A 26 -11.50 1.64 7.28
CA THR A 26 -11.87 0.21 7.30
C THR A 26 -13.25 -0.01 6.72
N SER A 27 -13.41 -1.08 5.93
CA SER A 27 -14.73 -1.54 5.47
C SER A 27 -15.39 -2.51 6.45
N SER A 28 -14.64 -3.00 7.44
CA SER A 28 -15.11 -3.99 8.40
C SER A 28 -15.43 -3.33 9.75
N ALA A 29 -16.67 -3.42 10.17
CA ALA A 29 -17.10 -2.96 11.48
C ALA A 29 -16.45 -3.75 12.63
N SER A 30 -16.13 -5.04 12.41
CA SER A 30 -15.45 -5.89 13.40
C SER A 30 -14.06 -5.39 13.78
N ARG A 31 -13.39 -4.65 12.89
CA ARG A 31 -12.05 -4.08 13.14
C ARG A 31 -12.06 -2.78 13.97
N VAL A 32 -13.23 -2.22 14.25
CA VAL A 32 -13.34 -0.95 14.97
C VAL A 32 -12.72 -1.04 16.37
N HIS A 33 -13.03 -2.10 17.09
CA HIS A 33 -12.50 -2.32 18.45
C HIS A 33 -10.96 -2.48 18.42
N GLU A 34 -10.45 -3.31 17.52
CA GLU A 34 -9.00 -3.50 17.32
C GLU A 34 -8.29 -2.18 17.03
N LEU A 35 -8.78 -1.40 16.06
CA LEU A 35 -8.15 -0.12 15.72
C LEU A 35 -8.14 0.85 16.91
N ARG A 36 -9.22 0.92 17.67
CA ARG A 36 -9.29 1.74 18.88
C ARG A 36 -8.29 1.32 19.95
N SER A 37 -8.07 0.02 20.15
CA SER A 37 -7.06 -0.47 21.12
C SER A 37 -5.63 -0.07 20.73
N TRP A 38 -5.38 0.18 19.43
CA TRP A 38 -4.13 0.75 18.92
C TRP A 38 -4.06 2.29 19.02
N GLY A 39 -5.08 2.96 19.57
CA GLY A 39 -5.18 4.43 19.61
C GLY A 39 -5.48 5.06 18.25
N ILE A 40 -6.06 4.30 17.32
CA ILE A 40 -6.41 4.75 15.97
C ILE A 40 -7.91 5.06 15.93
N ILE A 41 -8.28 6.19 15.34
CA ILE A 41 -9.68 6.56 15.09
C ILE A 41 -10.16 5.79 13.83
N PRO A 42 -11.09 4.83 13.98
CA PRO A 42 -11.60 4.09 12.83
C PRO A 42 -12.60 4.94 12.04
N LEU A 43 -12.44 4.98 10.73
CA LEU A 43 -13.39 5.57 9.79
C LEU A 43 -14.01 4.43 8.97
N ILE A 44 -15.32 4.24 9.12
CA ILE A 44 -16.03 3.22 8.33
C ILE A 44 -16.28 3.76 6.93
N GLY A 45 -15.82 3.00 5.94
CA GLY A 45 -16.01 3.27 4.52
C GLY A 45 -15.34 2.20 3.67
N ASN A 46 -15.85 2.00 2.46
CA ASN A 46 -15.42 0.96 1.54
C ASN A 46 -14.93 1.60 0.23
N LEU A 47 -13.72 1.25 -0.20
CA LEU A 47 -13.14 1.72 -1.47
C LEU A 47 -13.94 1.25 -2.69
N ASP A 48 -14.71 0.16 -2.55
CA ASP A 48 -15.60 -0.35 -3.59
C ASP A 48 -16.99 0.31 -3.56
N ALA A 49 -17.25 1.19 -2.58
CA ALA A 49 -18.49 1.96 -2.44
C ALA A 49 -18.14 3.46 -2.32
N PRO A 50 -17.86 4.16 -3.44
CA PRO A 50 -17.37 5.56 -3.45
C PRO A 50 -18.21 6.54 -2.61
N PRO A 51 -19.54 6.45 -2.52
CA PRO A 51 -20.33 7.35 -1.68
C PRO A 51 -19.93 7.29 -0.19
N SER A 52 -19.49 6.14 0.31
CA SER A 52 -19.05 5.95 1.70
C SER A 52 -17.77 6.72 2.03
N LEU A 53 -17.00 7.11 1.01
CA LEU A 53 -15.72 7.80 1.16
C LEU A 53 -15.86 9.33 1.27
N ARG A 54 -17.04 9.90 0.98
CA ARG A 54 -17.25 11.37 1.00
C ARG A 54 -16.91 12.00 2.35
N ARG A 55 -17.05 11.25 3.43
CA ARG A 55 -16.68 11.66 4.78
C ARG A 55 -15.18 11.87 4.98
N LEU A 56 -14.32 11.34 4.10
CA LEU A 56 -12.87 11.50 4.20
C LEU A 56 -12.38 12.89 3.80
N ALA A 57 -13.24 13.65 3.10
CA ALA A 57 -12.91 14.97 2.56
C ALA A 57 -12.48 15.95 3.66
N GLY A 58 -11.24 16.44 3.57
CA GLY A 58 -10.68 17.43 4.49
C GLY A 58 -10.29 16.93 5.87
N LEU A 59 -10.42 15.61 6.16
CA LEU A 59 -10.10 15.06 7.48
C LEU A 59 -8.61 14.89 7.74
N ALA A 60 -7.82 14.56 6.72
CA ALA A 60 -6.43 14.18 6.91
C ALA A 60 -5.48 15.15 6.21
N THR A 61 -4.42 15.54 6.90
CA THR A 61 -3.32 16.33 6.33
C THR A 61 -2.32 15.47 5.56
N ARG A 62 -2.18 14.21 5.94
CA ARG A 62 -1.29 13.23 5.29
C ARG A 62 -2.02 11.89 5.15
N VAL A 63 -1.85 11.23 4.02
CA VAL A 63 -2.50 9.95 3.69
C VAL A 63 -1.45 8.93 3.29
N ILE A 64 -1.52 7.74 3.88
CA ILE A 64 -0.74 6.56 3.48
C ILE A 64 -1.74 5.52 2.97
N HIS A 65 -1.68 5.21 1.68
CA HIS A 65 -2.57 4.29 1.00
C HIS A 65 -1.86 2.95 0.73
N LEU A 66 -2.18 1.95 1.53
CA LEU A 66 -1.62 0.60 1.49
C LEU A 66 -2.66 -0.47 1.07
N ALA A 67 -3.92 -0.07 0.87
CA ALA A 67 -4.92 -1.01 0.42
C ALA A 67 -4.58 -1.55 -0.98
N PRO A 68 -4.79 -2.86 -1.22
CA PRO A 68 -4.55 -3.42 -2.54
C PRO A 68 -5.63 -2.97 -3.54
N PRO A 69 -5.31 -2.96 -4.84
CA PRO A 69 -6.33 -2.92 -5.89
C PRO A 69 -7.34 -4.06 -5.74
N PRO A 70 -8.48 -4.02 -6.43
CA PRO A 70 -9.40 -5.15 -6.46
C PRO A 70 -8.72 -6.41 -7.02
N GLY A 71 -9.27 -7.59 -6.73
CA GLY A 71 -8.75 -8.87 -7.22
C GLY A 71 -8.90 -9.05 -8.73
N GLU A 72 -9.88 -8.38 -9.33
CA GLU A 72 -10.30 -8.53 -10.72
C GLU A 72 -10.31 -7.18 -11.46
N GLY A 73 -10.47 -7.23 -12.78
CA GLY A 73 -10.51 -6.05 -13.64
C GLY A 73 -9.11 -5.57 -14.08
N GLU A 74 -9.09 -4.61 -15.00
CA GLU A 74 -7.89 -4.11 -15.67
C GLU A 74 -7.23 -2.92 -14.95
N GLY A 75 -7.96 -2.25 -14.05
CA GLY A 75 -7.48 -1.04 -13.37
C GLY A 75 -7.76 -1.02 -11.87
N ASP A 76 -7.45 0.11 -11.24
CA ASP A 76 -7.71 0.31 -9.82
C ASP A 76 -8.77 1.39 -9.55
N PRO A 77 -10.07 1.04 -9.58
CA PRO A 77 -11.13 1.95 -9.22
C PRO A 77 -11.08 2.39 -7.75
N ARG A 78 -10.48 1.59 -6.85
CA ARG A 78 -10.35 1.92 -5.43
C ARG A 78 -9.47 3.15 -5.21
N THR A 79 -8.31 3.21 -5.86
CA THR A 79 -7.43 4.38 -5.79
C THR A 79 -8.10 5.59 -6.44
N ARG A 80 -8.79 5.43 -7.57
CA ARG A 80 -9.58 6.52 -8.19
C ARG A 80 -10.66 7.06 -7.25
N ALA A 81 -11.43 6.18 -6.62
CA ALA A 81 -12.46 6.58 -5.66
C ALA A 81 -11.87 7.33 -4.45
N LEU A 82 -10.73 6.85 -3.92
CA LEU A 82 -10.04 7.51 -2.82
C LEU A 82 -9.59 8.93 -3.18
N VAL A 83 -8.83 9.10 -4.28
CA VAL A 83 -8.31 10.42 -4.66
C VAL A 83 -9.43 11.40 -5.03
N THR A 84 -10.54 10.90 -5.59
CA THR A 84 -11.74 11.69 -5.85
C THR A 84 -12.33 12.20 -4.53
N ALA A 85 -12.49 11.35 -3.53
CA ALA A 85 -13.00 11.73 -2.22
C ALA A 85 -12.09 12.75 -1.51
N LEU A 86 -10.76 12.58 -1.61
CA LEU A 86 -9.79 13.48 -1.00
C LEU A 86 -9.80 14.90 -1.61
N ARG A 87 -10.33 15.08 -2.83
CA ARG A 87 -10.42 16.36 -3.53
C ARG A 87 -11.68 17.16 -3.19
N LEU A 88 -12.69 16.56 -2.55
CA LEU A 88 -14.00 17.21 -2.35
C LEU A 88 -13.97 18.43 -1.43
N ARG A 89 -12.93 18.57 -0.63
CA ARG A 89 -12.69 19.71 0.27
C ARG A 89 -11.20 20.05 0.26
N ARG A 90 -10.63 20.35 1.42
CA ARG A 90 -9.19 20.57 1.55
C ARG A 90 -8.43 19.28 1.26
N ALA A 91 -7.62 19.29 0.21
CA ALA A 91 -6.76 18.18 -0.14
C ALA A 91 -5.66 17.96 0.93
N PRO A 92 -5.16 16.74 1.12
CA PRO A 92 -4.03 16.48 2.02
C PRO A 92 -2.75 17.15 1.48
N HIS A 93 -1.79 17.37 2.37
CA HIS A 93 -0.46 17.87 1.98
C HIS A 93 0.37 16.79 1.28
N SER A 94 0.19 15.54 1.67
CA SER A 94 0.91 14.42 1.06
C SER A 94 0.06 13.15 0.96
N LEU A 95 0.36 12.36 -0.08
CA LEU A 95 -0.21 11.04 -0.34
C LEU A 95 0.92 10.07 -0.67
N VAL A 96 1.13 9.06 0.17
CA VAL A 96 2.06 7.97 -0.07
C VAL A 96 1.25 6.74 -0.53
N TYR A 97 1.64 6.15 -1.65
CA TYR A 97 1.00 4.94 -2.18
C TYR A 97 1.96 3.75 -2.14
N GLY A 98 1.51 2.66 -1.53
CA GLY A 98 2.21 1.39 -1.54
C GLY A 98 1.93 0.59 -2.81
N SER A 99 2.83 0.66 -3.79
CA SER A 99 2.83 -0.14 -5.01
C SER A 99 3.61 -1.45 -4.80
N THR A 100 4.12 -2.07 -5.86
CA THR A 100 4.92 -3.28 -5.82
C THR A 100 6.09 -3.20 -6.79
N SER A 101 7.24 -3.81 -6.45
CA SER A 101 8.35 -3.97 -7.38
C SER A 101 7.99 -4.84 -8.59
N GLY A 102 6.93 -5.65 -8.50
CA GLY A 102 6.42 -6.45 -9.61
C GLY A 102 5.98 -5.64 -10.84
N VAL A 103 5.82 -4.31 -10.73
CA VAL A 103 5.56 -3.43 -11.88
C VAL A 103 6.71 -3.37 -12.87
N TYR A 104 7.94 -3.67 -12.43
CA TYR A 104 9.12 -3.71 -13.32
C TYR A 104 9.17 -4.95 -14.22
N GLY A 105 8.43 -6.02 -13.86
CA GLY A 105 8.54 -7.31 -14.52
C GLY A 105 9.88 -7.98 -14.25
N ASP A 106 10.35 -8.78 -15.23
CA ASP A 106 11.65 -9.43 -15.16
C ASP A 106 12.76 -8.46 -15.59
N CYS A 107 13.65 -8.17 -14.68
CA CYS A 107 14.81 -7.31 -14.91
C CYS A 107 16.06 -8.08 -15.30
N ARG A 108 16.00 -9.41 -15.45
CA ARG A 108 17.15 -10.28 -15.83
C ARG A 108 18.40 -10.07 -14.97
N GLY A 109 18.20 -9.83 -13.65
CA GLY A 109 19.28 -9.54 -12.72
C GLY A 109 19.82 -8.10 -12.73
N GLU A 110 19.34 -7.24 -13.62
CA GLU A 110 19.74 -5.83 -13.64
C GLU A 110 19.14 -5.04 -12.48
N VAL A 111 19.83 -4.00 -12.06
CA VAL A 111 19.34 -3.06 -11.05
C VAL A 111 18.15 -2.28 -11.60
N ALA A 112 17.03 -2.33 -10.87
CA ALA A 112 15.84 -1.54 -11.18
C ALA A 112 15.86 -0.24 -10.37
N ILE A 113 16.17 0.86 -11.04
CA ILE A 113 16.07 2.21 -10.47
C ILE A 113 14.64 2.76 -10.63
N GLU A 114 14.33 3.84 -9.93
CA GLU A 114 12.97 4.41 -9.86
C GLU A 114 12.44 4.87 -11.22
N THR A 115 13.33 5.30 -12.11
CA THR A 115 12.99 5.77 -13.46
C THR A 115 12.90 4.66 -14.50
N ARG A 116 13.22 3.41 -14.13
CA ARG A 116 13.10 2.27 -15.05
C ARG A 116 11.66 2.13 -15.55
N ALA A 117 11.49 1.90 -16.84
CA ALA A 117 10.19 1.63 -17.44
C ALA A 117 9.51 0.43 -16.78
N VAL A 118 8.19 0.53 -16.63
CA VAL A 118 7.38 -0.55 -16.05
C VAL A 118 6.95 -1.54 -17.14
N HIS A 119 7.05 -2.83 -16.83
CA HIS A 119 6.72 -3.94 -17.74
C HIS A 119 5.99 -5.02 -16.97
N ALA A 120 4.75 -4.73 -16.55
CA ALA A 120 3.95 -5.69 -15.79
C ALA A 120 3.77 -7.00 -16.57
N LYS A 121 3.91 -8.11 -15.85
CA LYS A 121 3.66 -9.47 -16.38
C LYS A 121 2.40 -10.12 -15.81
N THR A 122 1.72 -9.43 -14.89
CA THR A 122 0.53 -9.95 -14.24
C THR A 122 -0.55 -8.88 -14.15
N ALA A 123 -1.81 -9.26 -14.24
CA ALA A 123 -2.95 -8.35 -14.08
C ALA A 123 -2.90 -7.59 -12.72
N ARG A 124 -2.38 -8.23 -11.68
CA ARG A 124 -2.14 -7.57 -10.38
C ARG A 124 -1.14 -6.42 -10.49
N ALA A 125 -0.06 -6.59 -11.22
CA ALA A 125 0.95 -5.55 -11.41
C ALA A 125 0.44 -4.43 -12.34
N GLU A 126 -0.37 -4.75 -13.35
CA GLU A 126 -1.02 -3.77 -14.21
C GLU A 126 -1.96 -2.86 -13.44
N ARG A 127 -2.80 -3.43 -12.56
CA ARG A 127 -3.64 -2.63 -11.66
C ARG A 127 -2.83 -1.72 -10.74
N ARG A 128 -1.63 -2.14 -10.32
CA ARG A 128 -0.73 -1.27 -9.56
C ARG A 128 -0.16 -0.13 -10.40
N ILE A 129 0.16 -0.36 -11.67
CA ILE A 129 0.60 0.69 -12.61
C ILE A 129 -0.52 1.72 -12.82
N ASP A 130 -1.76 1.28 -12.98
CA ASP A 130 -2.91 2.17 -13.09
C ASP A 130 -3.10 3.04 -11.83
N ALA A 131 -2.96 2.42 -10.65
CA ALA A 131 -2.99 3.14 -9.38
C ALA A 131 -1.83 4.16 -9.25
N GLU A 132 -0.60 3.78 -9.64
CA GLU A 132 0.55 4.71 -9.66
C GLU A 132 0.28 5.91 -10.56
N SER A 133 -0.28 5.67 -11.74
CA SER A 133 -0.65 6.73 -12.70
C SER A 133 -1.71 7.66 -12.12
N THR A 134 -2.72 7.09 -11.46
CA THR A 134 -3.78 7.85 -10.77
C THR A 134 -3.20 8.73 -9.66
N VAL A 135 -2.31 8.20 -8.83
CA VAL A 135 -1.67 8.95 -7.73
C VAL A 135 -0.77 10.06 -8.26
N ARG A 136 0.04 9.80 -9.29
CA ARG A 136 0.88 10.82 -9.93
C ARG A 136 0.05 11.92 -10.58
N TRP A 137 -1.02 11.53 -11.28
CA TRP A 137 -1.95 12.50 -11.85
C TRP A 137 -2.59 13.37 -10.77
N HIS A 138 -3.07 12.76 -9.69
CA HIS A 138 -3.66 13.48 -8.55
C HIS A 138 -2.67 14.50 -7.98
N GLY A 139 -1.41 14.10 -7.74
CA GLY A 139 -0.37 15.01 -7.24
C GLY A 139 -0.18 16.23 -8.15
N ARG A 140 -0.03 15.99 -9.46
CA ARG A 140 0.13 17.08 -10.45
C ARG A 140 -1.09 18.00 -10.53
N ALA A 141 -2.30 17.41 -10.50
CA ALA A 141 -3.55 18.17 -10.65
C ALA A 141 -3.94 19.00 -9.42
N THR A 142 -3.42 18.66 -8.23
CA THR A 142 -3.84 19.28 -6.96
C THR A 142 -2.71 19.92 -6.17
N GLY A 143 -1.46 19.78 -6.59
CA GLY A 143 -0.28 20.19 -5.82
C GLY A 143 0.04 19.32 -4.60
N VAL A 144 -0.67 18.20 -4.40
CA VAL A 144 -0.40 17.23 -3.32
C VAL A 144 0.94 16.55 -3.57
N ARG A 145 1.84 16.58 -2.60
CA ARG A 145 3.10 15.82 -2.67
C ARG A 145 2.78 14.33 -2.67
N SER A 146 3.02 13.67 -3.79
CA SER A 146 2.68 12.27 -3.96
C SER A 146 3.94 11.43 -4.11
N ALA A 147 4.07 10.39 -3.28
CA ALA A 147 5.13 9.40 -3.34
C ALA A 147 4.57 8.00 -3.66
N VAL A 148 5.29 7.25 -4.49
CA VAL A 148 4.97 5.86 -4.82
C VAL A 148 6.10 4.97 -4.33
N LEU A 149 5.79 4.07 -3.39
CA LEU A 149 6.73 3.08 -2.89
C LEU A 149 6.53 1.76 -3.66
N ARG A 150 7.47 1.37 -4.51
CA ARG A 150 7.47 0.08 -5.21
C ARG A 150 8.07 -1.00 -4.31
N ILE A 151 7.19 -1.60 -3.51
CA ILE A 151 7.53 -2.48 -2.39
C ILE A 151 7.92 -3.86 -2.91
N PRO A 152 9.10 -4.40 -2.54
CA PRO A 152 9.51 -5.76 -2.84
C PRO A 152 8.82 -6.77 -1.90
N GLY A 153 9.31 -8.01 -1.85
CA GLY A 153 8.81 -9.03 -0.95
C GLY A 153 8.91 -8.58 0.52
N ILE A 154 7.79 -8.54 1.23
CA ILE A 154 7.75 -8.12 2.64
C ILE A 154 7.99 -9.32 3.54
N TYR A 155 8.95 -9.25 4.45
CA TYR A 155 9.20 -10.29 5.45
C TYR A 155 9.25 -9.74 6.87
N ALA A 156 8.89 -10.57 7.83
CA ALA A 156 9.14 -10.40 9.26
C ALA A 156 8.88 -11.73 9.98
N PRO A 157 9.56 -12.04 11.10
CA PRO A 157 9.35 -13.27 11.87
C PRO A 157 7.93 -13.38 12.46
N ASP A 158 7.34 -12.25 12.82
CA ASP A 158 6.00 -12.10 13.42
C ASP A 158 4.89 -11.90 12.40
N ARG A 159 5.20 -11.98 11.09
CA ARG A 159 4.24 -11.84 10.01
C ARG A 159 3.86 -13.20 9.46
N GLU A 160 2.55 -13.46 9.31
CA GLU A 160 2.06 -14.65 8.62
C GLU A 160 2.60 -14.72 7.19
N GLY A 161 3.20 -15.87 6.83
CA GLY A 161 3.86 -16.04 5.52
C GLY A 161 5.12 -15.20 5.32
N GLY A 162 5.57 -14.43 6.33
CA GLY A 162 6.72 -13.52 6.26
C GLY A 162 8.08 -14.21 6.36
N THR A 163 8.12 -15.53 6.48
CA THR A 163 9.37 -16.31 6.49
C THR A 163 9.22 -17.59 5.67
N PRO A 164 10.32 -18.21 5.21
CA PRO A 164 10.26 -19.46 4.44
C PRO A 164 9.76 -20.67 5.24
N ARG A 165 9.65 -20.58 6.57
CA ARG A 165 9.26 -21.72 7.45
C ARG A 165 7.98 -22.43 7.00
N ALA A 166 6.94 -21.69 6.63
CA ALA A 166 5.67 -22.28 6.20
C ALA A 166 5.81 -23.06 4.88
N ARG A 167 6.65 -22.58 3.96
CA ARG A 167 6.95 -23.23 2.69
C ARG A 167 7.77 -24.51 2.92
N LEU A 168 8.78 -24.44 3.80
CA LEU A 168 9.59 -25.60 4.19
C LEU A 168 8.75 -26.69 4.86
N ARG A 169 7.87 -26.31 5.81
CA ARG A 169 6.96 -27.27 6.46
C ARG A 169 6.01 -27.96 5.48
N LYS A 170 5.55 -27.23 4.47
CA LYS A 170 4.70 -27.78 3.38
C LYS A 170 5.49 -28.55 2.33
N ARG A 171 6.82 -28.66 2.46
CA ARG A 171 7.71 -29.24 1.45
C ARG A 171 7.47 -28.66 0.05
N THR A 172 7.20 -27.35 -0.02
CA THR A 172 6.99 -26.66 -1.30
C THR A 172 8.27 -26.79 -2.13
N PRO A 173 8.18 -27.23 -3.38
CA PRO A 173 9.36 -27.33 -4.25
C PRO A 173 10.10 -25.98 -4.33
N VAL A 174 11.41 -26.04 -4.35
CA VAL A 174 12.29 -24.89 -4.63
C VAL A 174 12.70 -24.89 -6.10
N LEU A 175 13.08 -23.74 -6.60
CA LEU A 175 13.62 -23.63 -7.95
C LEU A 175 14.92 -24.44 -8.06
N GLN A 176 15.17 -25.02 -9.21
CA GLN A 176 16.49 -25.57 -9.55
C GLN A 176 17.49 -24.43 -9.70
N THR A 177 18.76 -24.70 -9.48
CA THR A 177 19.81 -23.67 -9.58
C THR A 177 19.82 -22.96 -10.93
N ALA A 178 19.50 -23.69 -12.02
CA ALA A 178 19.42 -23.11 -13.37
C ALA A 178 18.25 -22.11 -13.54
N ASP A 179 17.19 -22.24 -12.72
CA ASP A 179 15.99 -21.40 -12.75
C ASP A 179 15.99 -20.35 -11.65
N ASP A 180 17.10 -20.25 -10.89
CA ASP A 180 17.18 -19.31 -9.76
C ASP A 180 17.16 -17.87 -10.22
N VAL A 181 16.54 -16.99 -9.43
CA VAL A 181 16.34 -15.60 -9.78
C VAL A 181 16.70 -14.68 -8.62
N TYR A 182 17.20 -13.50 -8.94
CA TYR A 182 17.40 -12.45 -7.95
C TYR A 182 16.06 -11.92 -7.45
N THR A 183 15.89 -11.89 -6.13
CA THR A 183 14.71 -11.33 -5.48
C THR A 183 15.11 -10.27 -4.46
N ASN A 184 14.27 -9.24 -4.31
CA ASN A 184 14.46 -8.20 -3.31
C ASN A 184 13.42 -8.35 -2.21
N HIS A 185 13.84 -8.08 -0.98
CA HIS A 185 12.97 -8.13 0.18
C HIS A 185 13.19 -6.92 1.08
N ILE A 186 12.14 -6.53 1.81
CA ILE A 186 12.19 -5.48 2.81
C ILE A 186 11.60 -6.01 4.11
N HIS A 187 12.24 -5.70 5.24
CA HIS A 187 11.64 -6.00 6.54
C HIS A 187 10.40 -5.14 6.76
N ALA A 188 9.34 -5.72 7.34
CA ALA A 188 8.05 -5.02 7.49
C ALA A 188 8.15 -3.72 8.31
N ASP A 189 9.04 -3.67 9.31
CA ASP A 189 9.26 -2.44 10.11
C ASP A 189 10.06 -1.39 9.32
N ASP A 190 10.98 -1.80 8.43
CA ASP A 190 11.68 -0.88 7.54
C ASP A 190 10.73 -0.28 6.52
N LEU A 191 9.81 -1.09 5.99
CA LEU A 191 8.75 -0.60 5.12
C LEU A 191 7.86 0.41 5.85
N ALA A 192 7.51 0.15 7.11
CA ALA A 192 6.74 1.12 7.89
C ALA A 192 7.50 2.44 8.08
N ARG A 193 8.82 2.37 8.34
CA ARG A 193 9.67 3.57 8.40
C ARG A 193 9.71 4.31 7.07
N ALA A 194 9.87 3.60 5.95
CA ALA A 194 9.84 4.18 4.62
C ALA A 194 8.50 4.88 4.32
N CYS A 195 7.36 4.28 4.71
CA CYS A 195 6.04 4.91 4.58
C CYS A 195 5.89 6.21 5.37
N VAL A 196 6.59 6.34 6.51
CA VAL A 196 6.57 7.54 7.35
C VAL A 196 7.51 8.62 6.82
N ALA A 197 8.63 8.24 6.21
CA ALA A 197 9.64 9.15 5.70
C ALA A 197 9.25 9.79 4.35
N ALA A 198 8.46 9.07 3.52
CA ALA A 198 7.97 9.53 2.22
C ALA A 198 6.83 10.55 2.36
#